data_74ef4607bf84d41b1cd0a09355336c1f
#
_entry.id   74ef4607bf84d41b1cd0a09355336c1f
#
_cell.length_a   1.000
_cell.length_b   1.000
_cell.length_c   1.000
_cell.angle_alpha   90.00
_cell.angle_beta   90.00
_cell.angle_gamma   90.00
#
_symmetry.space_group_name_H-M   'P 1'
#
loop_
_entity.id
_entity.type
_entity.pdbx_description
1 polymer ?
#
loop_
_entity_poly.entity_id
_entity_poly.type
_entity_poly.pdbx_seq_one_letter_code
_entity_poly.pdbx_strand_id
1 'polypeptide(L)'
;MKQTKFKWKYLLYGLIALLLIGSTVVALLLPFFQPKLETIADSQSSSQTILEKEAEEREAVVKKVTGVYDWLKTLKGIDTEQSLTIDGQLYSKTTQTEWYEDGNLKKYKFLTTGQGGQVESLSDLVKTFVNFENTGFVTNESGGITPVLVHYAKALIETKEDAKLGEQLGQVTLEKTVVAPDFIRPWVLSYGNLPFAVSSDWQPKEMVIKAFLDDQGGLKQLSLTYEVLDKLGESHQVESVVSLVSFETTQEFALPNVGDGVGEPKESLTKDDLTATNNLVSSFVEVSRVTKSDDLINERADYFHLYQGKVDKTLSLNQSSGVALDKPLRTQLLEQFIQDFDNYVGQNQEGLVVYRKTFDNKEDLMSAYGLTEDQLKELVPEQDSKQNLWGVDVMVHRTNGLVRGFNFWNVAEGEEGIKRLFSVQFLDVNSLNPNILK
;
A
#
# COMPACT_ATOMS: atom_id res chain seq x y z
N MET A 1 31.79 40.10 -0.57
CA MET A 1 31.65 39.05 -1.57
C MET A 1 30.81 39.59 -2.74
N LYS A 2 31.41 39.77 -3.92
CA LYS A 2 30.72 40.28 -5.12
C LYS A 2 30.01 39.11 -5.80
N GLN A 3 28.68 39.15 -5.88
CA GLN A 3 27.88 38.24 -6.67
C GLN A 3 28.09 38.50 -8.15
N THR A 4 28.71 37.58 -8.86
CA THR A 4 28.79 37.59 -10.32
C THR A 4 27.44 37.17 -10.90
N LYS A 5 26.68 38.12 -11.44
CA LYS A 5 25.45 37.85 -12.20
C LYS A 5 25.83 37.07 -13.47
N PHE A 6 25.56 35.79 -13.46
CA PHE A 6 25.73 34.90 -14.65
C PHE A 6 24.76 35.36 -15.74
N LYS A 7 25.30 35.78 -16.90
CA LYS A 7 24.51 36.35 -18.00
C LYS A 7 23.95 35.20 -18.88
N TRP A 8 22.80 34.69 -18.50
CA TRP A 8 22.05 33.64 -19.23
C TRP A 8 21.89 33.90 -20.74
N LYS A 9 21.92 35.16 -21.17
CA LYS A 9 21.82 35.55 -22.59
C LYS A 9 22.93 34.96 -23.46
N TYR A 10 24.14 34.83 -22.95
CA TYR A 10 25.27 34.28 -23.74
C TYR A 10 25.19 32.77 -23.90
N LEU A 11 24.60 32.08 -22.97
CA LEU A 11 24.34 30.63 -23.04
C LEU A 11 23.28 30.32 -24.12
N LEU A 12 22.23 31.13 -24.18
CA LEU A 12 21.18 31.01 -25.19
C LEU A 12 21.70 31.28 -26.59
N TYR A 13 22.54 32.31 -26.79
CA TYR A 13 23.16 32.59 -28.09
C TYR A 13 24.13 31.50 -28.51
N GLY A 14 24.87 30.90 -27.57
CA GLY A 14 25.75 29.75 -27.85
C GLY A 14 24.97 28.53 -28.33
N LEU A 15 23.82 28.24 -27.71
CA LEU A 15 22.95 27.12 -28.08
C LEU A 15 22.33 27.31 -29.48
N ILE A 16 21.87 28.53 -29.80
CA ILE A 16 21.31 28.86 -31.12
C ILE A 16 22.38 28.79 -32.22
N ALA A 17 23.60 29.25 -31.93
CA ALA A 17 24.69 29.14 -32.86
C ALA A 17 25.09 27.69 -33.15
N LEU A 18 25.08 26.82 -32.12
CA LEU A 18 25.35 25.39 -32.25
C LEU A 18 24.29 24.65 -33.09
N LEU A 19 23.01 25.00 -32.93
CA LEU A 19 21.92 24.47 -33.74
C LEU A 19 21.99 24.91 -35.20
N LEU A 20 22.37 26.16 -35.47
CA LEU A 20 22.53 26.66 -36.82
C LEU A 20 23.75 26.05 -37.54
N ILE A 21 24.86 25.83 -36.85
CA ILE A 21 26.04 25.14 -37.39
C ILE A 21 25.73 23.66 -37.64
N GLY A 22 25.01 22.97 -36.72
CA GLY A 22 24.58 21.60 -36.88
C GLY A 22 23.69 21.39 -38.13
N SER A 23 22.71 22.28 -38.34
CA SER A 23 21.78 22.22 -39.48
C SER A 23 22.50 22.48 -40.82
N THR A 24 23.50 23.36 -40.88
CA THR A 24 24.28 23.63 -42.08
C THR A 24 25.23 22.48 -42.43
N VAL A 25 25.84 21.82 -41.46
CA VAL A 25 26.66 20.65 -41.65
C VAL A 25 25.87 19.45 -42.18
N VAL A 26 24.66 19.22 -41.63
CA VAL A 26 23.76 18.17 -42.14
C VAL A 26 23.33 18.46 -43.58
N ALA A 27 22.99 19.72 -43.91
CA ALA A 27 22.60 20.10 -45.27
C ALA A 27 23.74 19.99 -46.30
N LEU A 28 24.98 20.18 -45.87
CA LEU A 28 26.18 20.02 -46.75
C LEU A 28 26.61 18.56 -46.95
N LEU A 29 26.27 17.67 -45.99
CA LEU A 29 26.60 16.25 -46.06
C LEU A 29 25.54 15.40 -46.77
N LEU A 30 24.29 15.87 -46.84
CA LEU A 30 23.18 15.17 -47.50
C LEU A 30 23.50 14.77 -48.99
N PRO A 31 24.18 15.57 -49.84
CA PRO A 31 24.50 15.15 -51.19
C PRO A 31 25.50 14.00 -51.31
N PHE A 32 26.34 13.79 -50.26
CA PHE A 32 27.38 12.73 -50.28
C PHE A 32 26.84 11.36 -49.85
N PHE A 33 25.64 11.30 -49.31
CA PHE A 33 24.98 10.06 -48.88
C PHE A 33 23.84 9.62 -49.78
N GLN A 34 23.68 10.19 -50.97
CA GLN A 34 22.77 9.64 -51.96
C GLN A 34 23.36 8.35 -52.57
N PRO A 35 22.81 7.15 -52.23
CA PRO A 35 23.15 5.96 -53.01
C PRO A 35 22.62 6.17 -54.44
N LYS A 36 23.45 5.84 -55.46
CA LYS A 36 23.01 5.77 -56.83
C LYS A 36 21.73 4.92 -56.89
N LEU A 37 20.61 5.55 -57.14
CA LEU A 37 19.35 4.88 -57.43
C LEU A 37 19.46 4.23 -58.80
N GLU A 38 19.79 2.95 -58.81
CA GLU A 38 19.42 2.10 -59.93
C GLU A 38 17.90 1.86 -59.79
N THR A 39 17.20 2.15 -60.85
CA THR A 39 15.79 2.07 -61.05
C THR A 39 15.23 0.70 -60.64
N ILE A 40 14.55 0.64 -59.49
CA ILE A 40 13.62 -0.43 -59.15
C ILE A 40 12.25 0.21 -58.97
N ALA A 41 11.51 0.31 -60.05
CA ALA A 41 10.19 0.93 -60.09
C ALA A 41 9.08 0.11 -59.37
N ASP A 42 9.39 -1.09 -58.89
CA ASP A 42 8.39 -1.97 -58.25
C ASP A 42 8.46 -2.04 -56.69
N SER A 43 9.47 -1.43 -56.06
CA SER A 43 9.59 -1.47 -54.60
C SER A 43 8.99 -0.25 -53.87
N GLN A 44 8.71 0.85 -54.60
CA GLN A 44 8.15 2.06 -54.00
C GLN A 44 6.68 1.92 -53.62
N SER A 45 5.87 1.13 -54.38
CA SER A 45 4.45 0.96 -54.08
C SER A 45 4.25 0.10 -52.80
N SER A 46 5.08 -0.90 -52.57
CA SER A 46 4.96 -1.75 -51.37
C SER A 46 5.41 -1.04 -50.09
N SER A 47 6.44 -0.18 -50.17
CA SER A 47 6.92 0.58 -48.99
C SER A 47 5.98 1.72 -48.60
N GLN A 48 5.38 2.42 -49.56
CA GLN A 48 4.33 3.42 -49.28
C GLN A 48 3.06 2.79 -48.66
N THR A 49 2.63 1.64 -49.17
CA THR A 49 1.45 0.92 -48.66
C THR A 49 1.71 0.40 -47.22
N ILE A 50 2.93 -0.01 -46.91
CA ILE A 50 3.31 -0.41 -45.55
C ILE A 50 3.27 0.79 -44.58
N LEU A 51 3.86 1.92 -44.97
CA LEU A 51 3.89 3.14 -44.16
C LEU A 51 2.47 3.73 -43.93
N GLU A 52 1.63 3.69 -44.94
CA GLU A 52 0.23 4.12 -44.84
C GLU A 52 -0.56 3.21 -43.89
N LYS A 53 -0.37 1.89 -43.99
CA LYS A 53 -0.99 0.92 -43.10
C LYS A 53 -0.53 1.06 -41.64
N GLU A 54 0.77 1.26 -41.42
CA GLU A 54 1.30 1.54 -40.08
C GLU A 54 0.75 2.85 -39.50
N ALA A 55 0.57 3.88 -40.32
CA ALA A 55 -0.04 5.15 -39.90
C ALA A 55 -1.51 4.99 -39.54
N GLU A 56 -2.30 4.23 -40.32
CA GLU A 56 -3.70 3.92 -40.05
C GLU A 56 -3.84 3.08 -38.75
N GLU A 57 -2.97 2.09 -38.54
CA GLU A 57 -2.96 1.29 -37.32
C GLU A 57 -2.64 2.15 -36.09
N ARG A 58 -1.67 3.07 -36.18
CA ARG A 58 -1.37 4.03 -35.11
C ARG A 58 -2.54 4.96 -34.80
N GLU A 59 -3.18 5.50 -35.83
CA GLU A 59 -4.35 6.36 -35.66
C GLU A 59 -5.51 5.62 -34.98
N ALA A 60 -5.74 4.36 -35.37
CA ALA A 60 -6.75 3.49 -34.75
C ALA A 60 -6.45 3.23 -33.26
N VAL A 61 -5.18 2.97 -32.91
CA VAL A 61 -4.74 2.81 -31.52
C VAL A 61 -4.99 4.09 -30.72
N VAL A 62 -4.53 5.23 -31.22
CA VAL A 62 -4.70 6.53 -30.54
C VAL A 62 -6.17 6.83 -30.31
N LYS A 63 -7.03 6.58 -31.30
CA LYS A 63 -8.48 6.76 -31.17
C LYS A 63 -9.07 5.88 -30.06
N LYS A 64 -8.70 4.60 -29.98
CA LYS A 64 -9.17 3.66 -28.95
C LYS A 64 -8.70 4.08 -27.55
N VAL A 65 -7.43 4.42 -27.39
CA VAL A 65 -6.87 4.88 -26.11
C VAL A 65 -7.51 6.20 -25.66
N THR A 66 -7.77 7.11 -26.61
CA THR A 66 -8.51 8.37 -26.32
C THR A 66 -9.92 8.06 -25.84
N GLY A 67 -10.59 7.09 -26.45
CA GLY A 67 -11.93 6.62 -26.02
C GLY A 67 -11.92 6.11 -24.56
N VAL A 68 -10.92 5.33 -24.16
CA VAL A 68 -10.75 4.90 -22.77
C VAL A 68 -10.54 6.09 -21.84
N TYR A 69 -9.75 7.09 -22.25
CA TYR A 69 -9.53 8.30 -21.47
C TYR A 69 -10.82 9.12 -21.27
N ASP A 70 -11.60 9.30 -22.33
CA ASP A 70 -12.86 10.02 -22.26
C ASP A 70 -13.90 9.27 -21.41
N TRP A 71 -13.92 7.94 -21.50
CA TRP A 71 -14.73 7.10 -20.64
C TRP A 71 -14.37 7.25 -19.15
N LEU A 72 -13.09 7.30 -18.80
CA LEU A 72 -12.64 7.53 -17.42
C LEU A 72 -13.19 8.83 -16.81
N LYS A 73 -13.39 9.87 -17.62
CA LYS A 73 -13.95 11.16 -17.15
C LYS A 73 -15.42 11.10 -16.82
N THR A 74 -16.13 10.08 -17.32
CA THR A 74 -17.57 9.91 -17.09
C THR A 74 -17.88 9.06 -15.87
N LEU A 75 -16.86 8.52 -15.18
CA LEU A 75 -17.04 7.65 -14.03
C LEU A 75 -17.78 8.36 -12.90
N LYS A 76 -18.83 7.71 -12.40
CA LYS A 76 -19.54 8.08 -11.17
C LYS A 76 -19.41 7.00 -10.12
N GLY A 77 -19.73 5.75 -10.48
CA GLY A 77 -19.58 4.59 -9.62
C GLY A 77 -19.24 3.37 -10.46
N ILE A 78 -18.30 2.57 -9.99
CA ILE A 78 -17.89 1.32 -10.62
C ILE A 78 -17.72 0.23 -9.59
N ASP A 79 -18.09 -1.00 -9.99
CA ASP A 79 -17.74 -2.22 -9.28
C ASP A 79 -16.76 -3.01 -10.12
N THR A 80 -15.65 -3.41 -9.51
CA THR A 80 -14.61 -4.18 -10.15
C THR A 80 -14.25 -5.41 -9.32
N GLU A 81 -13.67 -6.40 -9.99
CA GLU A 81 -13.06 -7.56 -9.37
C GLU A 81 -11.60 -7.61 -9.79
N GLN A 82 -10.71 -7.63 -8.81
CA GLN A 82 -9.28 -7.80 -9.01
C GLN A 82 -8.85 -9.19 -8.55
N SER A 83 -8.04 -9.88 -9.34
CA SER A 83 -7.24 -11.03 -8.92
C SER A 83 -5.77 -10.69 -8.97
N LEU A 84 -5.04 -11.04 -7.93
CA LEU A 84 -3.59 -10.94 -7.85
C LEU A 84 -3.01 -12.36 -7.81
N THR A 85 -2.21 -12.69 -8.81
CA THR A 85 -1.53 -13.97 -8.94
C THR A 85 -0.03 -13.75 -8.79
N ILE A 86 0.63 -14.54 -7.97
CA ILE A 86 2.08 -14.50 -7.74
C ILE A 86 2.62 -15.89 -8.03
N ASP A 87 3.61 -16.00 -8.91
CA ASP A 87 4.24 -17.27 -9.35
C ASP A 87 3.22 -18.32 -9.82
N GLY A 88 2.19 -17.85 -10.53
CA GLY A 88 1.11 -18.69 -11.07
C GLY A 88 0.07 -19.17 -10.03
N GLN A 89 0.19 -18.73 -8.77
CA GLN A 89 -0.77 -19.05 -7.72
C GLN A 89 -1.63 -17.84 -7.38
N LEU A 90 -2.94 -18.02 -7.28
CA LEU A 90 -3.86 -16.99 -6.83
C LEU A 90 -3.53 -16.61 -5.38
N TYR A 91 -3.06 -15.39 -5.18
CA TYR A 91 -2.76 -14.84 -3.85
C TYR A 91 -4.00 -14.23 -3.19
N SER A 92 -4.71 -13.37 -3.91
CA SER A 92 -5.92 -12.70 -3.40
C SER A 92 -6.92 -12.40 -4.51
N LYS A 93 -8.17 -12.29 -4.09
CA LYS A 93 -9.29 -11.81 -4.90
C LYS A 93 -9.94 -10.65 -4.16
N THR A 94 -10.13 -9.51 -4.83
CA THR A 94 -10.69 -8.30 -4.24
C THR A 94 -11.85 -7.82 -5.07
N THR A 95 -13.04 -7.69 -4.47
CA THR A 95 -14.13 -6.91 -5.06
C THR A 95 -13.98 -5.47 -4.59
N GLN A 96 -14.13 -4.51 -5.52
CA GLN A 96 -13.94 -3.09 -5.27
C GLN A 96 -15.18 -2.34 -5.73
N THR A 97 -15.66 -1.43 -4.89
CA THR A 97 -16.66 -0.42 -5.24
C THR A 97 -15.99 0.94 -5.13
N GLU A 98 -16.01 1.71 -6.19
CA GLU A 98 -15.38 3.02 -6.24
C GLU A 98 -16.44 4.07 -6.61
N TRP A 99 -16.44 5.20 -5.90
CA TRP A 99 -17.36 6.31 -6.13
C TRP A 99 -16.60 7.58 -6.52
N TYR A 100 -17.00 8.18 -7.64
CA TYR A 100 -16.37 9.33 -8.24
C TYR A 100 -17.31 10.52 -8.32
N GLU A 101 -16.77 11.72 -8.15
CA GLU A 101 -17.43 13.00 -8.49
C GLU A 101 -16.51 13.80 -9.39
N ASP A 102 -17.03 14.24 -10.53
CA ASP A 102 -16.28 14.98 -11.54
C ASP A 102 -14.96 14.31 -11.94
N GLY A 103 -14.99 12.98 -12.10
CA GLY A 103 -13.83 12.16 -12.46
C GLY A 103 -12.79 11.98 -11.34
N ASN A 104 -13.08 12.45 -10.12
CA ASN A 104 -12.21 12.29 -8.97
C ASN A 104 -12.78 11.25 -8.01
N LEU A 105 -11.95 10.31 -7.59
CA LEU A 105 -12.31 9.33 -6.57
C LEU A 105 -12.64 10.05 -5.26
N LYS A 106 -13.76 9.70 -4.64
CA LYS A 106 -14.22 10.24 -3.35
C LYS A 106 -14.28 9.20 -2.26
N LYS A 107 -14.75 8.01 -2.60
CA LYS A 107 -14.91 6.91 -1.67
C LYS A 107 -14.57 5.60 -2.35
N TYR A 108 -14.09 4.65 -1.58
CA TYR A 108 -13.94 3.28 -2.06
C TYR A 108 -14.24 2.26 -0.97
N LYS A 109 -14.62 1.07 -1.42
CA LYS A 109 -14.85 -0.10 -0.60
C LYS A 109 -14.11 -1.27 -1.23
N PHE A 110 -13.36 -2.02 -0.43
CA PHE A 110 -12.74 -3.28 -0.81
C PHE A 110 -13.26 -4.42 0.05
N LEU A 111 -13.44 -5.56 -0.57
CA LEU A 111 -13.60 -6.83 0.11
C LEU A 111 -12.55 -7.78 -0.45
N THR A 112 -11.49 -8.00 0.29
CA THR A 112 -10.38 -8.87 -0.10
C THR A 112 -10.51 -10.22 0.59
N THR A 113 -10.43 -11.29 -0.20
CA THR A 113 -10.32 -12.66 0.27
C THR A 113 -9.00 -13.26 -0.23
N GLY A 114 -8.28 -13.94 0.63
CA GLY A 114 -6.96 -14.48 0.28
C GLY A 114 -6.44 -15.44 1.34
N GLN A 115 -5.14 -15.71 1.28
CA GLN A 115 -4.48 -16.64 2.22
C GLN A 115 -4.56 -16.18 3.68
N GLY A 116 -4.75 -14.86 3.92
CA GLY A 116 -4.89 -14.26 5.27
C GLY A 116 -6.32 -14.11 5.77
N GLY A 117 -7.34 -14.69 5.08
CA GLY A 117 -8.75 -14.56 5.45
C GLY A 117 -9.47 -13.45 4.68
N GLN A 118 -10.57 -12.93 5.25
CA GLN A 118 -11.40 -11.90 4.63
C GLN A 118 -11.22 -10.56 5.35
N VAL A 119 -10.92 -9.52 4.59
CA VAL A 119 -10.80 -8.14 5.09
C VAL A 119 -11.64 -7.21 4.23
N GLU A 120 -12.50 -6.43 4.87
CA GLU A 120 -13.27 -5.36 4.23
C GLU A 120 -12.68 -4.00 4.63
N SER A 121 -12.50 -3.11 3.67
CA SER A 121 -12.01 -1.74 3.92
C SER A 121 -12.91 -0.74 3.21
N LEU A 122 -13.31 0.31 3.92
CA LEU A 122 -14.04 1.46 3.36
C LEU A 122 -13.25 2.73 3.64
N SER A 123 -13.23 3.67 2.70
CA SER A 123 -12.50 4.94 2.88
C SER A 123 -13.17 6.10 2.15
N ASP A 124 -13.05 7.29 2.74
CA ASP A 124 -13.32 8.59 2.10
C ASP A 124 -12.05 9.33 1.71
N LEU A 125 -10.92 8.63 1.62
CA LEU A 125 -9.56 9.15 1.39
C LEU A 125 -8.94 9.91 2.57
N VAL A 126 -9.70 10.16 3.63
CA VAL A 126 -9.24 10.78 4.88
C VAL A 126 -9.16 9.76 5.99
N LYS A 127 -10.22 8.96 6.13
CA LYS A 127 -10.32 7.89 7.12
C LYS A 127 -10.53 6.55 6.42
N THR A 128 -9.98 5.51 7.00
CA THR A 128 -10.19 4.14 6.55
C THR A 128 -10.78 3.32 7.68
N PHE A 129 -11.86 2.60 7.36
CA PHE A 129 -12.55 1.67 8.25
C PHE A 129 -12.22 0.26 7.78
N VAL A 130 -11.68 -0.56 8.66
CA VAL A 130 -11.27 -1.94 8.36
C VAL A 130 -12.06 -2.92 9.19
N ASN A 131 -12.66 -3.92 8.55
CA ASN A 131 -13.42 -5.00 9.18
C ASN A 131 -12.74 -6.34 8.89
N PHE A 132 -12.50 -7.12 9.92
CA PHE A 132 -11.90 -8.44 9.85
C PHE A 132 -12.97 -9.51 10.02
N GLU A 133 -13.11 -10.42 9.05
CA GLU A 133 -14.04 -11.56 9.12
C GLU A 133 -15.47 -11.18 9.53
N ASN A 134 -15.95 -10.01 9.12
CA ASN A 134 -17.27 -9.46 9.49
C ASN A 134 -17.50 -9.29 11.00
N THR A 135 -16.44 -9.06 11.77
CA THR A 135 -16.54 -8.93 13.23
C THR A 135 -16.75 -7.49 13.71
N GLY A 136 -16.66 -6.51 12.81
CA GLY A 136 -16.85 -5.09 13.09
C GLY A 136 -15.70 -4.21 12.60
N PHE A 137 -15.98 -2.92 12.42
CA PHE A 137 -15.01 -1.98 11.86
C PHE A 137 -14.09 -1.37 12.92
N VAL A 138 -12.85 -1.16 12.52
CA VAL A 138 -11.83 -0.39 13.25
C VAL A 138 -11.49 0.83 12.39
N THR A 139 -11.40 2.01 13.00
CA THR A 139 -11.03 3.23 12.32
C THR A 139 -9.52 3.40 12.29
N ASN A 140 -8.97 3.71 11.11
CA ASN A 140 -7.59 4.12 10.90
C ASN A 140 -7.55 5.54 10.33
N GLU A 141 -6.55 6.33 10.71
CA GLU A 141 -6.42 7.73 10.27
C GLU A 141 -5.65 7.87 8.95
N SER A 142 -5.02 6.81 8.49
CA SER A 142 -4.26 6.80 7.23
C SER A 142 -5.02 6.10 6.11
N GLY A 143 -4.69 6.46 4.87
CA GLY A 143 -5.31 5.89 3.67
C GLY A 143 -5.08 4.38 3.56
N GLY A 144 -6.07 3.67 3.04
CA GLY A 144 -6.04 2.23 2.80
C GLY A 144 -5.36 1.83 1.50
N ILE A 145 -5.70 0.62 1.04
CA ILE A 145 -5.24 0.08 -0.25
C ILE A 145 -5.73 0.99 -1.39
N THR A 146 -4.88 1.24 -2.36
CA THR A 146 -5.20 2.12 -3.50
C THR A 146 -6.09 1.39 -4.52
N PRO A 147 -7.20 2.00 -4.97
CA PRO A 147 -7.98 1.51 -6.10
C PRO A 147 -7.15 1.46 -7.39
N VAL A 148 -7.27 0.38 -8.16
CA VAL A 148 -6.30 0.12 -9.23
C VAL A 148 -6.80 0.41 -10.64
N LEU A 149 -8.12 0.30 -10.93
CA LEU A 149 -8.62 0.36 -12.31
C LEU A 149 -8.22 1.66 -13.02
N VAL A 150 -8.47 2.82 -12.41
CA VAL A 150 -8.14 4.12 -13.01
C VAL A 150 -6.64 4.29 -13.18
N HIS A 151 -5.85 3.84 -12.22
CA HIS A 151 -4.38 3.92 -12.31
C HIS A 151 -3.83 3.00 -13.40
N TYR A 152 -4.38 1.80 -13.55
CA TYR A 152 -4.02 0.86 -14.59
C TYR A 152 -4.38 1.40 -15.98
N ALA A 153 -5.58 1.96 -16.13
CA ALA A 153 -5.98 2.60 -17.38
C ALA A 153 -5.11 3.84 -17.70
N LYS A 154 -4.73 4.65 -16.70
CA LYS A 154 -3.80 5.75 -16.89
C LYS A 154 -2.42 5.26 -17.35
N ALA A 155 -1.91 4.15 -16.84
CA ALA A 155 -0.65 3.57 -17.30
C ALA A 155 -0.71 3.23 -18.81
N LEU A 156 -1.82 2.66 -19.29
CA LEU A 156 -2.04 2.41 -20.72
C LEU A 156 -2.03 3.73 -21.53
N ILE A 157 -2.70 4.76 -21.02
CA ILE A 157 -2.82 6.06 -21.70
C ILE A 157 -1.47 6.78 -21.77
N GLU A 158 -0.71 6.78 -20.68
CA GLU A 158 0.60 7.43 -20.57
C GLU A 158 1.66 6.76 -21.45
N THR A 159 1.48 5.48 -21.74
CA THR A 159 2.43 4.68 -22.55
C THR A 159 1.91 4.33 -23.95
N LYS A 160 0.95 5.07 -24.48
CA LYS A 160 0.18 4.75 -25.71
C LYS A 160 1.00 4.63 -27.00
N GLU A 161 2.18 5.24 -27.07
CA GLU A 161 2.91 5.44 -28.34
C GLU A 161 3.27 4.14 -29.06
N ASP A 162 3.48 3.03 -28.34
CA ASP A 162 3.79 1.72 -28.92
C ASP A 162 2.73 0.66 -28.61
N ALA A 163 1.53 1.07 -28.20
CA ALA A 163 0.43 0.14 -27.98
C ALA A 163 0.01 -0.50 -29.31
N LYS A 164 -0.27 -1.80 -29.27
CA LYS A 164 -0.75 -2.57 -30.42
C LYS A 164 -2.21 -2.88 -30.29
N LEU A 165 -2.94 -2.73 -31.38
CA LEU A 165 -4.31 -3.17 -31.49
C LEU A 165 -4.33 -4.63 -31.90
N GLY A 166 -5.15 -5.43 -31.24
CA GLY A 166 -5.35 -6.84 -31.54
C GLY A 166 -6.81 -7.25 -31.35
N GLU A 167 -7.09 -8.51 -31.61
CA GLU A 167 -8.37 -9.14 -31.33
C GLU A 167 -8.12 -10.48 -30.63
N GLN A 168 -8.84 -10.71 -29.54
CA GLN A 168 -8.81 -11.98 -28.83
C GLN A 168 -10.21 -12.40 -28.41
N LEU A 169 -10.63 -13.61 -28.80
CA LEU A 169 -11.97 -14.15 -28.52
C LEU A 169 -13.10 -13.22 -28.96
N GLY A 170 -12.94 -12.54 -30.09
CA GLY A 170 -13.92 -11.59 -30.64
C GLY A 170 -13.95 -10.23 -29.91
N GLN A 171 -13.03 -9.97 -29.00
CA GLN A 171 -12.91 -8.68 -28.31
C GLN A 171 -11.69 -7.90 -28.79
N VAL A 172 -11.86 -6.58 -28.91
CA VAL A 172 -10.76 -5.67 -29.24
C VAL A 172 -9.80 -5.61 -28.04
N THR A 173 -8.52 -5.78 -28.32
CA THR A 173 -7.47 -5.68 -27.28
C THR A 173 -6.49 -4.57 -27.61
N LEU A 174 -6.00 -3.91 -26.56
CA LEU A 174 -4.84 -3.02 -26.62
C LEU A 174 -3.73 -3.66 -25.77
N GLU A 175 -2.56 -3.88 -26.36
CA GLU A 175 -1.43 -4.48 -25.67
C GLU A 175 -0.21 -3.57 -25.80
N LYS A 176 0.50 -3.39 -24.70
CA LYS A 176 1.72 -2.59 -24.63
C LYS A 176 2.75 -3.25 -23.73
N THR A 177 3.99 -3.35 -24.20
CA THR A 177 5.14 -3.68 -23.35
C THR A 177 5.89 -2.40 -23.00
N VAL A 178 5.91 -2.07 -21.72
CA VAL A 178 6.68 -0.94 -21.18
C VAL A 178 8.05 -1.45 -20.73
N VAL A 179 9.12 -0.81 -21.18
CA VAL A 179 10.51 -1.17 -20.83
C VAL A 179 11.26 -0.04 -20.12
N ALA A 180 10.53 0.97 -19.63
CA ALA A 180 11.07 2.13 -18.94
C ALA A 180 11.13 1.90 -17.42
N PRO A 181 12.29 1.59 -16.81
CA PRO A 181 12.40 1.32 -15.36
C PRO A 181 11.93 2.49 -14.51
N ASP A 182 12.19 3.73 -14.94
CA ASP A 182 11.78 4.95 -14.24
C ASP A 182 10.28 5.16 -14.20
N PHE A 183 9.53 4.52 -15.11
CA PHE A 183 8.07 4.46 -15.07
C PHE A 183 7.58 3.25 -14.27
N ILE A 184 8.09 2.04 -14.56
CA ILE A 184 7.58 0.78 -14.00
C ILE A 184 7.74 0.76 -12.48
N ARG A 185 8.94 1.09 -11.98
CA ARG A 185 9.23 0.98 -10.55
C ARG A 185 8.33 1.87 -9.67
N PRO A 186 8.24 3.20 -9.87
CA PRO A 186 7.36 4.05 -9.08
C PRO A 186 5.90 3.62 -9.20
N TRP A 187 5.49 3.17 -10.39
CA TRP A 187 4.13 2.75 -10.64
C TRP A 187 3.77 1.48 -9.85
N VAL A 188 4.61 0.44 -9.90
CA VAL A 188 4.40 -0.81 -9.16
C VAL A 188 4.42 -0.57 -7.65
N LEU A 189 5.34 0.26 -7.15
CA LEU A 189 5.39 0.60 -5.72
C LEU A 189 4.12 1.30 -5.24
N SER A 190 3.53 2.17 -6.07
CA SER A 190 2.36 2.95 -5.69
C SER A 190 1.03 2.21 -5.88
N TYR A 191 0.91 1.40 -6.94
CA TYR A 191 -0.38 0.85 -7.38
C TYR A 191 -0.41 -0.68 -7.49
N GLY A 192 0.72 -1.36 -7.34
CA GLY A 192 0.80 -2.82 -7.47
C GLY A 192 0.06 -3.59 -6.37
N ASN A 193 -0.24 -2.94 -5.24
CA ASN A 193 -0.89 -3.56 -4.05
C ASN A 193 -0.25 -4.89 -3.65
N LEU A 194 1.09 -4.98 -3.77
CA LEU A 194 1.84 -6.18 -3.46
C LEU A 194 1.80 -6.50 -1.96
N PRO A 195 1.68 -7.79 -1.60
CA PRO A 195 1.63 -8.21 -0.20
C PRO A 195 2.99 -8.21 0.51
N PHE A 196 4.05 -7.85 -0.18
CA PHE A 196 5.42 -7.82 0.32
C PHE A 196 6.14 -6.52 -0.06
N ALA A 197 7.20 -6.19 0.66
CA ALA A 197 8.07 -5.07 0.35
C ALA A 197 9.01 -5.43 -0.82
N VAL A 198 9.05 -4.54 -1.82
CA VAL A 198 9.91 -4.66 -2.99
C VAL A 198 11.33 -4.25 -2.63
N SER A 199 12.32 -5.00 -3.11
CA SER A 199 13.75 -4.71 -2.91
C SER A 199 14.14 -3.31 -3.42
N SER A 200 15.00 -2.61 -2.67
CA SER A 200 15.62 -1.36 -3.15
C SER A 200 16.45 -1.58 -4.42
N ASP A 201 17.00 -2.77 -4.60
CA ASP A 201 17.89 -3.11 -5.72
C ASP A 201 17.14 -3.62 -6.96
N TRP A 202 15.80 -3.76 -6.85
CA TRP A 202 15.00 -4.21 -7.98
C TRP A 202 15.07 -3.23 -9.15
N GLN A 203 15.48 -3.75 -10.30
CA GLN A 203 15.50 -3.06 -11.58
C GLN A 203 14.48 -3.74 -12.50
N PRO A 204 13.30 -3.13 -12.74
CA PRO A 204 12.30 -3.71 -13.63
C PRO A 204 12.80 -3.79 -15.05
N LYS A 205 12.55 -4.92 -15.72
CA LYS A 205 12.92 -5.13 -17.12
C LYS A 205 11.81 -4.70 -18.05
N GLU A 206 10.61 -5.19 -17.77
CA GLU A 206 9.42 -4.92 -18.58
C GLU A 206 8.14 -5.05 -17.74
N MET A 207 7.08 -4.40 -18.22
CA MET A 207 5.70 -4.55 -17.73
C MET A 207 4.79 -4.66 -18.95
N VAL A 208 4.04 -5.75 -19.03
CA VAL A 208 3.04 -5.93 -20.09
C VAL A 208 1.68 -5.44 -19.58
N ILE A 209 1.09 -4.51 -20.30
CA ILE A 209 -0.26 -3.99 -20.05
C ILE A 209 -1.16 -4.50 -21.17
N LYS A 210 -2.29 -5.13 -20.82
CA LYS A 210 -3.27 -5.60 -21.79
C LYS A 210 -4.67 -5.19 -21.35
N ALA A 211 -5.38 -4.48 -22.24
CA ALA A 211 -6.74 -4.05 -22.02
C ALA A 211 -7.69 -4.75 -23.00
N PHE A 212 -8.85 -5.17 -22.52
CA PHE A 212 -9.96 -5.69 -23.30
C PHE A 212 -11.06 -4.63 -23.35
N LEU A 213 -11.52 -4.30 -24.53
CA LEU A 213 -12.55 -3.28 -24.75
C LEU A 213 -13.87 -3.95 -25.15
N ASP A 214 -14.98 -3.27 -24.82
CA ASP A 214 -16.29 -3.62 -25.35
C ASP A 214 -16.49 -3.07 -26.77
N ASP A 215 -17.65 -3.37 -27.35
CA ASP A 215 -18.00 -2.94 -28.71
C ASP A 215 -18.13 -1.42 -28.86
N GLN A 216 -18.34 -0.72 -27.72
CA GLN A 216 -18.44 0.76 -27.67
C GLN A 216 -17.07 1.41 -27.35
N GLY A 217 -16.03 0.61 -27.08
CA GLY A 217 -14.70 1.08 -26.72
C GLY A 217 -14.52 1.34 -25.23
N GLY A 218 -15.49 0.96 -24.38
CA GLY A 218 -15.35 0.98 -22.93
C GLY A 218 -14.43 -0.14 -22.43
N LEU A 219 -13.75 0.11 -21.31
CA LEU A 219 -12.83 -0.85 -20.71
C LEU A 219 -13.61 -1.96 -20.00
N LYS A 220 -13.39 -3.23 -20.38
CA LYS A 220 -13.98 -4.40 -19.71
C LYS A 220 -13.02 -5.03 -18.71
N GLN A 221 -11.78 -5.16 -19.10
CA GLN A 221 -10.75 -5.82 -18.29
C GLN A 221 -9.40 -5.20 -18.60
N LEU A 222 -8.55 -5.17 -17.59
CA LEU A 222 -7.17 -4.75 -17.72
C LEU A 222 -6.26 -5.67 -16.94
N SER A 223 -5.22 -6.18 -17.57
CA SER A 223 -4.19 -7.00 -16.92
C SER A 223 -2.83 -6.35 -16.99
N LEU A 224 -2.05 -6.55 -15.93
CA LEU A 224 -0.65 -6.18 -15.87
C LEU A 224 0.16 -7.40 -15.44
N THR A 225 1.24 -7.63 -16.17
CA THR A 225 2.19 -8.71 -15.88
C THR A 225 3.58 -8.12 -15.79
N TYR A 226 4.29 -8.41 -14.71
CA TYR A 226 5.67 -7.95 -14.49
C TYR A 226 6.42 -8.89 -13.54
N GLU A 227 7.74 -8.82 -13.58
CA GLU A 227 8.62 -9.47 -12.61
C GLU A 227 9.02 -8.47 -11.53
N VAL A 228 9.04 -8.90 -10.27
CA VAL A 228 9.44 -8.07 -9.14
C VAL A 228 10.39 -8.83 -8.22
N LEU A 229 11.36 -8.13 -7.64
CA LEU A 229 12.28 -8.68 -6.64
C LEU A 229 11.79 -8.29 -5.25
N ASP A 230 11.56 -9.26 -4.38
CA ASP A 230 11.23 -8.99 -2.99
C ASP A 230 12.46 -8.56 -2.17
N LYS A 231 12.26 -8.15 -0.93
CA LYS A 231 13.33 -7.73 -0.02
C LYS A 231 14.32 -8.84 0.31
N LEU A 232 13.91 -10.11 0.22
CA LEU A 232 14.78 -11.27 0.47
C LEU A 232 15.64 -11.63 -0.73
N GLY A 233 15.42 -10.99 -1.88
CA GLY A 233 16.12 -11.24 -3.13
C GLY A 233 15.47 -12.34 -3.97
N GLU A 234 14.23 -12.74 -3.66
CA GLU A 234 13.47 -13.70 -4.45
C GLU A 234 12.73 -12.97 -5.59
N SER A 235 12.80 -13.54 -6.79
CA SER A 235 12.10 -13.00 -7.95
C SER A 235 10.72 -13.62 -8.07
N HIS A 236 9.70 -12.78 -8.23
CA HIS A 236 8.31 -13.18 -8.36
C HIS A 236 7.71 -12.69 -9.67
N GLN A 237 7.02 -13.58 -10.38
CA GLN A 237 6.18 -13.21 -11.50
C GLN A 237 4.80 -12.81 -10.99
N VAL A 238 4.43 -11.56 -11.24
CA VAL A 238 3.15 -10.98 -10.78
C VAL A 238 2.23 -10.77 -11.97
N GLU A 239 1.00 -11.24 -11.84
CA GLU A 239 -0.11 -10.92 -12.73
C GLU A 239 -1.26 -10.32 -11.91
N SER A 240 -1.69 -9.13 -12.29
CA SER A 240 -2.87 -8.48 -11.71
C SER A 240 -3.91 -8.25 -12.80
N VAL A 241 -5.10 -8.79 -12.59
CA VAL A 241 -6.22 -8.68 -13.53
C VAL A 241 -7.36 -7.96 -12.84
N VAL A 242 -7.82 -6.85 -13.43
CA VAL A 242 -8.97 -6.07 -12.97
C VAL A 242 -10.07 -6.16 -14.01
N SER A 243 -11.21 -6.69 -13.62
CA SER A 243 -12.40 -6.83 -14.48
C SER A 243 -13.50 -5.88 -14.02
N LEU A 244 -14.13 -5.18 -14.95
CA LEU A 244 -15.30 -4.36 -14.67
C LEU A 244 -16.52 -5.26 -14.49
N VAL A 245 -17.17 -5.17 -13.33
CA VAL A 245 -18.39 -5.94 -13.00
C VAL A 245 -19.63 -5.12 -13.31
N SER A 246 -19.66 -3.85 -12.89
CA SER A 246 -20.74 -2.93 -13.21
C SER A 246 -20.22 -1.51 -13.46
N PHE A 247 -20.98 -0.74 -14.24
CA PHE A 247 -20.69 0.63 -14.60
C PHE A 247 -21.99 1.42 -14.61
N GLU A 248 -21.98 2.65 -14.09
CA GLU A 248 -23.12 3.57 -13.97
C GLU A 248 -24.29 3.11 -13.07
N THR A 249 -24.39 1.83 -12.77
CA THR A 249 -25.44 1.27 -11.89
C THR A 249 -25.04 1.22 -10.43
N THR A 250 -23.75 1.43 -10.13
CA THR A 250 -23.21 1.44 -8.79
C THR A 250 -23.80 2.59 -7.98
N GLN A 251 -24.37 2.28 -6.83
CA GLN A 251 -24.91 3.29 -5.92
C GLN A 251 -23.84 3.80 -4.95
N GLU A 252 -23.95 5.09 -4.62
CA GLU A 252 -23.14 5.66 -3.55
C GLU A 252 -23.38 4.90 -2.25
N PHE A 253 -22.33 4.50 -1.57
CA PHE A 253 -22.39 3.84 -0.28
C PHE A 253 -22.07 4.80 0.86
N ALA A 254 -22.73 4.59 2.02
CA ALA A 254 -22.44 5.34 3.23
C ALA A 254 -21.22 4.75 3.93
N LEU A 255 -20.39 5.62 4.51
CA LEU A 255 -19.37 5.18 5.45
C LEU A 255 -20.01 4.86 6.80
N PRO A 256 -19.43 3.94 7.57
CA PRO A 256 -19.88 3.68 8.93
C PRO A 256 -19.88 4.98 9.75
N ASN A 257 -20.95 5.26 10.45
CA ASN A 257 -21.00 6.41 11.36
C ASN A 257 -20.45 5.98 12.71
N VAL A 258 -19.16 6.21 12.94
CA VAL A 258 -18.48 5.49 14.00
C VAL A 258 -17.64 6.36 14.90
N GLY A 259 -17.81 6.08 16.19
CA GLY A 259 -16.69 6.01 17.12
C GLY A 259 -15.89 4.68 16.92
N ASP A 260 -14.75 4.52 17.56
CA ASP A 260 -13.93 3.31 17.46
C ASP A 260 -14.76 2.02 17.70
N GLY A 261 -14.82 1.18 16.67
CA GLY A 261 -15.46 -0.13 16.71
C GLY A 261 -16.95 -0.14 16.34
N VAL A 262 -17.25 -0.28 15.03
CA VAL A 262 -18.61 -0.60 14.56
C VAL A 262 -18.81 -2.09 14.47
N GLY A 263 -19.77 -2.53 15.14
CA GLY A 263 -20.24 -3.90 15.25
C GLY A 263 -20.94 -4.08 16.59
N GLU A 264 -21.75 -5.10 16.73
CA GLU A 264 -22.31 -5.42 18.03
C GLU A 264 -21.20 -5.92 18.97
N PRO A 265 -21.03 -5.31 20.16
CA PRO A 265 -20.06 -5.76 21.12
C PRO A 265 -20.34 -7.20 21.53
N LYS A 266 -19.36 -8.07 21.50
CA LYS A 266 -19.48 -9.43 22.05
C LYS A 266 -19.68 -9.36 23.57
N GLU A 267 -20.47 -10.24 24.11
CA GLU A 267 -20.64 -10.36 25.57
C GLU A 267 -19.32 -10.75 26.24
N SER A 268 -18.58 -11.65 25.61
CA SER A 268 -17.24 -12.07 26.01
C SER A 268 -16.39 -12.39 24.77
N LEU A 269 -15.11 -12.07 24.83
CA LEU A 269 -14.13 -12.48 23.83
C LEU A 269 -13.52 -13.81 24.25
N THR A 270 -13.22 -14.65 23.28
CA THR A 270 -12.53 -15.93 23.46
C THR A 270 -11.09 -15.86 22.96
N LYS A 271 -10.28 -16.82 23.35
CA LYS A 271 -8.91 -16.99 22.85
C LYS A 271 -8.88 -17.14 21.31
N ASP A 272 -9.88 -17.83 20.75
CA ASP A 272 -10.02 -18.01 19.31
C ASP A 272 -10.36 -16.70 18.59
N ASP A 273 -11.19 -15.85 19.17
CA ASP A 273 -11.50 -14.52 18.63
C ASP A 273 -10.23 -13.66 18.52
N LEU A 274 -9.43 -13.65 19.60
CA LEU A 274 -8.16 -12.91 19.65
C LEU A 274 -7.18 -13.44 18.60
N THR A 275 -7.05 -14.76 18.51
CA THR A 275 -6.12 -15.42 17.58
C THR A 275 -6.53 -15.17 16.14
N ALA A 276 -7.79 -15.40 15.79
CA ALA A 276 -8.31 -15.22 14.44
C ALA A 276 -8.07 -13.80 13.93
N THR A 277 -8.54 -12.80 14.68
CA THR A 277 -8.41 -11.40 14.25
C THR A 277 -6.96 -10.92 14.19
N ASN A 278 -6.15 -11.24 15.20
CA ASN A 278 -4.79 -10.73 15.25
C ASN A 278 -3.82 -11.39 14.25
N ASN A 279 -4.13 -12.60 13.77
CA ASN A 279 -3.38 -13.26 12.69
C ASN A 279 -3.62 -12.61 11.32
N LEU A 280 -4.72 -11.86 11.14
CA LEU A 280 -5.00 -11.12 9.90
C LEU A 280 -4.24 -9.78 9.81
N VAL A 281 -3.54 -9.39 10.87
CA VAL A 281 -2.78 -8.14 10.89
C VAL A 281 -1.50 -8.32 10.10
N SER A 282 -1.42 -7.63 8.96
CA SER A 282 -0.26 -7.63 8.06
C SER A 282 0.55 -6.34 8.11
N SER A 283 -0.02 -5.24 8.65
CA SER A 283 0.72 -3.99 8.84
C SER A 283 0.16 -3.19 10.00
N PHE A 284 1.01 -2.42 10.68
CA PHE A 284 0.62 -1.53 11.77
C PHE A 284 1.72 -0.52 12.08
N VAL A 285 1.35 0.56 12.76
CA VAL A 285 2.28 1.46 13.42
C VAL A 285 2.31 1.10 14.90
N GLU A 286 3.50 0.76 15.41
CA GLU A 286 3.74 0.53 16.83
C GLU A 286 4.25 1.83 17.46
N VAL A 287 3.47 2.39 18.39
CA VAL A 287 3.87 3.57 19.17
C VAL A 287 4.17 3.15 20.58
N SER A 288 5.43 3.24 20.99
CA SER A 288 5.87 2.98 22.35
C SER A 288 6.15 4.28 23.08
N ARG A 289 5.66 4.40 24.32
CA ARG A 289 5.82 5.58 25.16
C ARG A 289 6.34 5.19 26.54
N VAL A 290 7.35 5.91 26.98
CA VAL A 290 7.89 5.82 28.34
C VAL A 290 7.45 7.04 29.12
N THR A 291 6.86 6.84 30.30
CA THR A 291 6.39 7.91 31.19
C THR A 291 7.02 7.82 32.54
N LYS A 292 7.26 8.95 33.22
CA LYS A 292 7.68 9.05 34.62
C LYS A 292 6.78 10.04 35.33
N SER A 293 6.05 9.59 36.33
CA SER A 293 5.09 10.44 37.06
C SER A 293 4.11 11.16 36.11
N ASP A 294 3.60 10.41 35.12
CA ASP A 294 2.71 10.85 34.03
C ASP A 294 3.32 11.80 32.98
N ASP A 295 4.58 12.23 33.16
CA ASP A 295 5.29 13.01 32.16
C ASP A 295 5.88 12.08 31.08
N LEU A 296 5.65 12.42 29.82
CA LEU A 296 6.24 11.71 28.68
C LEU A 296 7.75 11.95 28.63
N ILE A 297 8.54 10.88 28.77
CA ILE A 297 10.01 10.94 28.70
C ILE A 297 10.49 10.61 27.29
N ASN A 298 9.91 9.59 26.68
CA ASN A 298 10.32 9.13 25.36
C ASN A 298 9.10 8.57 24.60
N GLU A 299 9.06 8.86 23.31
CA GLU A 299 8.10 8.27 22.39
C GLU A 299 8.82 7.79 21.14
N ARG A 300 8.48 6.59 20.71
CA ARG A 300 8.97 5.99 19.48
C ARG A 300 7.79 5.48 18.67
N ALA A 301 7.81 5.74 17.38
CA ALA A 301 6.82 5.24 16.44
C ALA A 301 7.53 4.54 15.28
N ASP A 302 7.25 3.27 15.12
CA ASP A 302 7.79 2.44 14.05
C ASP A 302 6.66 1.78 13.26
N TYR A 303 6.76 1.82 11.94
CA TYR A 303 5.90 1.06 11.05
C TYR A 303 6.48 -0.33 10.83
N PHE A 304 5.61 -1.33 10.86
CA PHE A 304 5.92 -2.71 10.54
C PHE A 304 4.97 -3.24 9.48
N HIS A 305 5.54 -3.95 8.53
CA HIS A 305 4.80 -4.78 7.58
C HIS A 305 5.23 -6.24 7.75
N LEU A 306 4.25 -7.14 7.75
CA LEU A 306 4.45 -8.58 7.90
C LEU A 306 4.03 -9.27 6.59
N TYR A 307 4.89 -10.12 6.07
CA TYR A 307 4.57 -11.01 4.96
C TYR A 307 4.79 -12.45 5.41
N GLN A 308 3.76 -13.29 5.25
CA GLN A 308 3.76 -14.68 5.74
C GLN A 308 4.17 -14.79 7.23
N GLY A 309 3.68 -13.87 8.06
CA GLY A 309 3.96 -13.83 9.50
C GLY A 309 5.37 -13.37 9.90
N LYS A 310 6.21 -13.00 8.93
CA LYS A 310 7.56 -12.47 9.18
C LYS A 310 7.64 -10.98 8.90
N VAL A 311 8.51 -10.28 9.60
CA VAL A 311 8.77 -8.87 9.35
C VAL A 311 9.41 -8.70 7.97
N ASP A 312 8.66 -8.06 7.09
CA ASP A 312 9.04 -7.78 5.71
C ASP A 312 9.61 -6.37 5.56
N LYS A 313 8.99 -5.36 6.19
CA LYS A 313 9.48 -3.99 6.18
C LYS A 313 9.33 -3.33 7.55
N THR A 314 10.31 -2.52 7.91
CA THR A 314 10.27 -1.62 9.07
C THR A 314 10.64 -0.21 8.64
N LEU A 315 10.02 0.79 9.27
CA LEU A 315 10.36 2.21 9.06
C LEU A 315 10.14 2.98 10.36
N SER A 316 11.17 3.69 10.84
CA SER A 316 11.00 4.63 11.94
C SER A 316 10.26 5.88 11.44
N LEU A 317 9.11 6.17 12.04
CA LEU A 317 8.29 7.36 11.72
C LEU A 317 8.69 8.56 12.57
N ASN A 318 9.43 8.32 13.65
CA ASN A 318 9.89 9.32 14.59
C ASN A 318 11.41 9.45 14.48
N GLN A 319 11.89 10.58 13.98
CA GLN A 319 13.32 10.83 13.69
C GLN A 319 14.20 10.89 14.94
N SER A 320 13.65 10.94 16.15
CA SER A 320 14.43 11.07 17.38
C SER A 320 15.28 9.84 17.73
N SER A 321 14.93 8.66 17.21
CA SER A 321 15.62 7.38 17.50
C SER A 321 16.52 6.84 16.38
N GLY A 322 16.41 7.36 15.16
CA GLY A 322 17.32 7.11 14.02
C GLY A 322 17.28 5.73 13.36
N VAL A 323 16.92 4.66 14.06
CA VAL A 323 16.93 3.27 13.55
C VAL A 323 15.62 2.60 13.95
N ALA A 324 14.90 2.01 12.98
CA ALA A 324 13.70 1.23 13.25
C ALA A 324 14.05 -0.06 14.03
N LEU A 325 13.09 -0.55 14.83
CA LEU A 325 13.24 -1.84 15.48
C LEU A 325 13.24 -2.96 14.44
N ASP A 326 14.09 -3.96 14.62
CA ASP A 326 14.12 -5.14 13.74
C ASP A 326 12.91 -6.04 13.95
N LYS A 327 12.32 -6.01 15.16
CA LYS A 327 11.17 -6.84 15.54
C LYS A 327 10.16 -5.99 16.31
N PRO A 328 8.85 -6.12 15.99
CA PRO A 328 7.82 -5.46 16.76
C PRO A 328 7.66 -6.10 18.15
N LEU A 329 7.44 -5.28 19.16
CA LEU A 329 7.04 -5.74 20.48
C LEU A 329 5.68 -6.44 20.44
N ARG A 330 4.80 -6.01 19.53
CA ARG A 330 3.46 -6.57 19.33
C ARG A 330 3.47 -8.09 19.29
N THR A 331 4.34 -8.70 18.50
CA THR A 331 4.34 -10.16 18.32
C THR A 331 4.58 -10.87 19.65
N GLN A 332 5.59 -10.46 20.38
CA GLN A 332 5.93 -11.06 21.67
C GLN A 332 4.85 -10.82 22.73
N LEU A 333 4.38 -9.58 22.86
CA LEU A 333 3.37 -9.20 23.86
C LEU A 333 2.03 -9.89 23.60
N LEU A 334 1.62 -9.97 22.34
CA LEU A 334 0.38 -10.63 21.93
C LEU A 334 0.41 -12.13 22.18
N GLU A 335 1.51 -12.79 21.82
CA GLU A 335 1.70 -14.22 22.03
C GLU A 335 1.56 -14.60 23.51
N GLN A 336 2.23 -13.85 24.38
CA GLN A 336 2.14 -14.05 25.83
C GLN A 336 0.74 -13.77 26.37
N PHE A 337 0.09 -12.71 25.91
CA PHE A 337 -1.27 -12.38 26.32
C PHE A 337 -2.26 -13.48 25.93
N ILE A 338 -2.23 -13.94 24.67
CA ILE A 338 -3.14 -15.01 24.18
C ILE A 338 -2.85 -16.31 24.92
N GLN A 339 -1.59 -16.68 25.15
CA GLN A 339 -1.23 -17.89 25.87
C GLN A 339 -1.80 -17.93 27.29
N ASP A 340 -1.77 -16.80 27.97
CA ASP A 340 -2.14 -16.65 29.39
C ASP A 340 -3.51 -16.00 29.60
N PHE A 341 -4.33 -15.88 28.55
CA PHE A 341 -5.57 -15.11 28.50
C PHE A 341 -6.55 -15.42 29.66
N ASP A 342 -6.66 -16.67 30.06
CA ASP A 342 -7.57 -17.12 31.11
C ASP A 342 -7.24 -16.56 32.52
N ASN A 343 -6.03 -16.03 32.69
CA ASN A 343 -5.56 -15.42 33.94
C ASN A 343 -5.77 -13.90 34.00
N TYR A 344 -6.43 -13.33 33.00
CA TYR A 344 -6.76 -11.90 32.96
C TYR A 344 -8.20 -11.63 33.38
N VAL A 345 -8.40 -10.49 34.02
CA VAL A 345 -9.74 -10.00 34.40
C VAL A 345 -10.16 -8.91 33.42
N GLY A 346 -11.21 -9.18 32.63
CA GLY A 346 -11.76 -8.24 31.66
C GLY A 346 -12.69 -7.22 32.32
N GLN A 347 -12.52 -5.94 31.95
CA GLN A 347 -13.41 -4.84 32.30
C GLN A 347 -13.88 -4.13 31.04
N ASN A 348 -15.19 -4.06 30.84
CA ASN A 348 -15.75 -3.37 29.70
C ASN A 348 -15.60 -1.86 29.85
N GLN A 349 -15.09 -1.22 28.80
CA GLN A 349 -15.07 0.23 28.60
C GLN A 349 -15.77 0.54 27.27
N GLU A 350 -16.01 1.81 26.98
CA GLU A 350 -16.66 2.20 25.72
C GLU A 350 -15.82 1.71 24.51
N GLY A 351 -16.39 0.78 23.73
CA GLY A 351 -15.75 0.20 22.54
C GLY A 351 -14.62 -0.80 22.79
N LEU A 352 -14.10 -0.91 24.00
CA LEU A 352 -12.96 -1.75 24.37
C LEU A 352 -13.30 -2.69 25.55
N VAL A 353 -12.52 -3.75 25.67
CA VAL A 353 -12.34 -4.50 26.91
C VAL A 353 -10.90 -4.30 27.35
N VAL A 354 -10.72 -3.88 28.60
CA VAL A 354 -9.40 -3.82 29.22
C VAL A 354 -9.19 -5.08 30.05
N TYR A 355 -8.26 -5.91 29.63
CA TYR A 355 -7.87 -7.13 30.33
C TYR A 355 -6.69 -6.83 31.25
N ARG A 356 -6.90 -6.97 32.55
CA ARG A 356 -5.91 -6.66 33.58
C ARG A 356 -5.31 -7.91 34.20
N LYS A 357 -4.00 -7.92 34.38
CA LYS A 357 -3.27 -8.88 35.19
C LYS A 357 -2.29 -8.16 36.10
N THR A 358 -2.17 -8.62 37.34
CA THR A 358 -1.25 -8.09 38.37
C THR A 358 -0.14 -9.09 38.71
N PHE A 359 0.97 -8.57 39.16
CA PHE A 359 2.17 -9.31 39.53
C PHE A 359 2.73 -8.75 40.88
N ASP A 360 3.23 -9.62 41.73
CA ASP A 360 3.73 -9.22 43.05
C ASP A 360 5.10 -8.51 42.97
N ASN A 361 5.82 -8.72 41.87
CA ASN A 361 7.12 -8.09 41.66
C ASN A 361 7.38 -7.86 40.15
N LYS A 362 8.45 -7.11 39.88
CA LYS A 362 8.92 -6.75 38.55
C LYS A 362 9.41 -7.96 37.76
N GLU A 363 10.09 -8.86 38.43
CA GLU A 363 10.71 -10.04 37.85
C GLU A 363 9.68 -11.00 37.28
N ASP A 364 8.53 -11.17 37.95
CA ASP A 364 7.41 -11.99 37.49
C ASP A 364 6.76 -11.38 36.23
N LEU A 365 6.57 -10.05 36.21
CA LEU A 365 6.09 -9.33 35.05
C LEU A 365 7.04 -9.49 33.85
N MET A 366 8.35 -9.30 34.07
CA MET A 366 9.35 -9.45 33.03
C MET A 366 9.38 -10.87 32.46
N SER A 367 9.35 -11.87 33.33
CA SER A 367 9.35 -13.29 32.98
C SER A 367 8.11 -13.64 32.16
N ALA A 368 6.93 -13.14 32.57
CA ALA A 368 5.65 -13.40 31.91
C ALA A 368 5.61 -12.87 30.48
N TYR A 369 6.31 -11.77 30.17
CA TYR A 369 6.34 -11.17 28.84
C TYR A 369 7.63 -11.38 28.07
N GLY A 370 8.57 -12.15 28.63
CA GLY A 370 9.88 -12.41 28.03
C GLY A 370 10.73 -11.14 27.85
N LEU A 371 10.48 -10.11 28.68
CA LEU A 371 11.22 -8.86 28.63
C LEU A 371 12.59 -9.03 29.28
N THR A 372 13.65 -8.55 28.64
CA THR A 372 14.99 -8.51 29.21
C THR A 372 15.17 -7.30 30.13
N GLU A 373 16.12 -7.39 31.05
CA GLU A 373 16.44 -6.27 31.95
C GLU A 373 16.91 -5.02 31.18
N ASP A 374 17.64 -5.21 30.08
CA ASP A 374 18.04 -4.11 29.19
C ASP A 374 16.87 -3.48 28.47
N GLN A 375 15.94 -4.29 27.92
CA GLN A 375 14.70 -3.78 27.34
C GLN A 375 13.87 -3.00 28.37
N LEU A 376 13.79 -3.50 29.60
CA LEU A 376 13.06 -2.82 30.65
C LEU A 376 13.77 -1.54 31.13
N LYS A 377 15.11 -1.51 31.18
CA LYS A 377 15.86 -0.27 31.49
C LYS A 377 15.69 0.80 30.42
N GLU A 378 15.65 0.40 29.15
CA GLU A 378 15.31 1.32 28.06
C GLU A 378 13.85 1.80 28.12
N LEU A 379 12.94 0.92 28.56
CA LEU A 379 11.51 1.14 28.59
C LEU A 379 11.01 1.78 29.90
N VAL A 380 11.69 1.52 31.02
CA VAL A 380 11.32 2.00 32.36
C VAL A 380 12.54 2.56 33.06
N PRO A 381 12.67 3.89 33.20
CA PRO A 381 13.76 4.50 33.96
C PRO A 381 13.84 3.94 35.39
N GLU A 382 15.05 3.85 35.95
CA GLU A 382 15.26 3.42 37.34
C GLU A 382 14.29 4.14 38.28
N GLN A 383 13.36 3.40 38.85
CA GLN A 383 12.47 3.86 39.90
C GLN A 383 12.79 3.14 41.22
N ASP A 384 12.61 3.85 42.31
CA ASP A 384 12.88 3.38 43.66
C ASP A 384 12.28 2.00 43.97
N SER A 385 13.05 1.17 44.60
CA SER A 385 12.86 -0.27 44.90
C SER A 385 11.69 -0.59 45.89
N LYS A 386 10.78 0.35 46.14
CA LYS A 386 9.67 0.18 47.09
C LYS A 386 8.31 0.02 46.43
N GLN A 387 8.25 -0.65 45.31
CA GLN A 387 6.98 -0.80 44.56
C GLN A 387 6.39 -2.18 44.84
N ASN A 388 5.17 -2.20 45.37
CA ASN A 388 4.54 -3.41 45.86
C ASN A 388 3.65 -4.15 44.89
N LEU A 389 3.19 -3.50 43.82
CA LEU A 389 2.30 -4.13 42.85
C LEU A 389 2.62 -3.66 41.43
N TRP A 390 2.78 -4.61 40.54
CA TRP A 390 2.99 -4.39 39.11
C TRP A 390 1.80 -4.91 38.32
N GLY A 391 1.56 -4.37 37.14
CA GLY A 391 0.47 -4.87 36.30
C GLY A 391 0.59 -4.48 34.86
N VAL A 392 -0.25 -5.11 34.09
CA VAL A 392 -0.45 -4.84 32.68
C VAL A 392 -1.94 -4.76 32.37
N ASP A 393 -2.31 -3.76 31.61
CA ASP A 393 -3.64 -3.60 31.00
C ASP A 393 -3.50 -3.81 29.50
N VAL A 394 -4.26 -4.75 28.96
CA VAL A 394 -4.33 -5.04 27.51
C VAL A 394 -5.63 -4.50 26.96
N MET A 395 -5.53 -3.57 26.03
CA MET A 395 -6.68 -2.93 25.38
C MET A 395 -7.08 -3.74 24.15
N VAL A 396 -8.31 -4.23 24.13
CA VAL A 396 -8.84 -5.10 23.08
C VAL A 396 -10.16 -4.55 22.56
N HIS A 397 -10.33 -4.48 21.25
CA HIS A 397 -11.62 -4.12 20.64
C HIS A 397 -12.69 -5.15 21.00
N ARG A 398 -13.79 -4.66 21.57
CA ARG A 398 -14.88 -5.50 22.07
C ARG A 398 -15.64 -6.23 20.96
N THR A 399 -15.64 -5.70 19.76
CA THR A 399 -16.39 -6.27 18.62
C THR A 399 -15.66 -7.42 17.93
N ASN A 400 -14.35 -7.32 17.80
CA ASN A 400 -13.57 -8.23 16.94
C ASN A 400 -12.35 -8.88 17.61
N GLY A 401 -12.01 -8.51 18.83
CA GLY A 401 -10.85 -9.07 19.52
C GLY A 401 -9.50 -8.51 19.06
N LEU A 402 -9.45 -7.43 18.27
CA LEU A 402 -8.20 -6.81 17.87
C LEU A 402 -7.51 -6.17 19.06
N VAL A 403 -6.28 -6.57 19.34
CA VAL A 403 -5.47 -5.96 20.39
C VAL A 403 -4.94 -4.61 19.91
N ARG A 404 -5.25 -3.55 20.67
CA ARG A 404 -4.89 -2.16 20.37
C ARG A 404 -3.65 -1.69 21.13
N GLY A 405 -3.28 -2.37 22.20
CA GLY A 405 -2.09 -2.01 22.94
C GLY A 405 -2.01 -2.61 24.32
N PHE A 406 -0.89 -2.29 24.97
CA PHE A 406 -0.53 -2.72 26.31
C PHE A 406 -0.11 -1.50 27.13
N ASN A 407 -0.57 -1.41 28.38
CA ASN A 407 -0.11 -0.44 29.35
C ASN A 407 0.51 -1.18 30.54
N PHE A 408 1.78 -0.98 30.79
CA PHE A 408 2.49 -1.47 31.93
C PHE A 408 2.50 -0.40 33.01
N TRP A 409 2.17 -0.79 34.24
CA TRP A 409 1.99 0.12 35.33
C TRP A 409 2.47 -0.47 36.66
N ASN A 410 2.65 0.40 37.65
CA ASN A 410 2.91 0.00 39.02
C ASN A 410 2.11 0.86 40.01
N VAL A 411 2.03 0.38 41.25
CA VAL A 411 1.54 1.11 42.41
C VAL A 411 2.62 1.11 43.45
N ALA A 412 3.05 2.29 43.88
CA ALA A 412 4.06 2.40 44.96
C ALA A 412 3.39 2.21 46.33
N GLU A 413 4.13 1.66 47.30
CA GLU A 413 3.68 1.50 48.69
C GLU A 413 3.30 2.84 49.31
N GLY A 414 2.04 2.95 49.78
CA GLY A 414 1.50 4.16 50.39
C GLY A 414 1.04 5.26 49.45
N GLU A 415 1.07 5.03 48.14
CA GLU A 415 0.48 5.95 47.16
C GLU A 415 -0.91 5.47 46.68
N GLU A 416 -1.87 6.38 46.61
CA GLU A 416 -3.16 6.13 45.96
C GLU A 416 -3.01 6.41 44.45
N GLY A 417 -3.08 5.34 43.63
CA GLY A 417 -3.15 5.46 42.18
C GLY A 417 -2.11 4.66 41.39
N ILE A 418 -2.52 4.33 40.19
CA ILE A 418 -1.70 3.58 39.23
C ILE A 418 -0.79 4.58 38.50
N LYS A 419 0.53 4.32 38.49
CA LYS A 419 1.49 5.05 37.67
C LYS A 419 1.76 4.25 36.40
N ARG A 420 1.47 4.83 35.24
CA ARG A 420 1.88 4.27 33.95
C ARG A 420 3.38 4.45 33.79
N LEU A 421 4.05 3.39 33.36
CA LEU A 421 5.48 3.38 33.15
C LEU A 421 5.82 3.29 31.67
N PHE A 422 5.12 2.42 30.98
CA PHE A 422 5.36 2.10 29.59
C PHE A 422 4.05 1.73 28.92
N SER A 423 3.86 2.20 27.70
CA SER A 423 2.73 1.78 26.87
C SER A 423 3.17 1.48 25.45
N VAL A 424 2.50 0.51 24.84
CA VAL A 424 2.64 0.19 23.41
C VAL A 424 1.26 0.24 22.80
N GLN A 425 1.08 1.02 21.75
CA GLN A 425 -0.17 1.12 20.99
C GLN A 425 0.05 0.66 19.55
N PHE A 426 -0.97 0.02 18.98
CA PHE A 426 -0.96 -0.45 17.59
C PHE A 426 -2.00 0.34 16.81
N LEU A 427 -1.51 1.20 15.93
CA LEU A 427 -2.30 2.12 15.11
C LEU A 427 -2.25 1.69 13.64
N ASP A 428 -3.13 2.25 12.83
CA ASP A 428 -3.14 2.10 11.36
C ASP A 428 -3.03 0.64 10.87
N VAL A 429 -3.76 -0.25 11.57
CA VAL A 429 -3.72 -1.68 11.29
C VAL A 429 -4.26 -1.97 9.89
N ASN A 430 -3.47 -2.67 9.06
CA ASN A 430 -3.77 -3.05 7.67
C ASN A 430 -4.15 -1.90 6.74
N SER A 431 -3.73 -0.68 7.03
CA SER A 431 -4.10 0.51 6.25
C SER A 431 -2.98 1.08 5.40
N LEU A 432 -1.75 0.60 5.57
CA LEU A 432 -0.57 1.17 4.93
C LEU A 432 0.04 0.21 3.91
N ASN A 433 0.27 0.70 2.69
CA ASN A 433 1.00 -0.03 1.66
C ASN A 433 2.51 0.04 1.97
N PRO A 434 3.22 -1.11 2.12
CA PRO A 434 4.64 -1.14 2.48
C PRO A 434 5.55 -0.48 1.45
N ASN A 435 5.08 -0.32 0.22
CA ASN A 435 5.88 0.20 -0.88
C ASN A 435 5.73 1.72 -1.08
N ILE A 436 4.72 2.36 -0.48
CA ILE A 436 4.51 3.82 -0.53
C ILE A 436 5.33 4.55 0.54
N LEU A 437 5.53 3.93 1.70
CA LEU A 437 6.26 4.54 2.81
C LEU A 437 7.76 4.59 2.52
N LYS A 438 8.31 5.80 2.59
CA LYS A 438 9.73 6.10 2.35
C LYS A 438 10.46 6.34 3.65
#